data_c1dd558dddfad5e758ff4cf7adaa9bbb
#
_entry.id   c1dd558dddfad5e758ff4cf7adaa9bbb
#
_cell.length_a   1.000
_cell.length_b   1.000
_cell.length_c   1.000
_cell.angle_alpha   90.00
_cell.angle_beta   90.00
_cell.angle_gamma   90.00
#
_symmetry.space_group_name_H-M   'P 1'
#
loop_
_entity.id
_entity.type
_entity.pdbx_description
1 polymer ?
#
loop_
_entity_poly.entity_id
_entity_poly.type
_entity_poly.pdbx_seq_one_letter_code
_entity_poly.pdbx_strand_id
1 'polypeptide(L)'
;MKKIVSIISIFAIILSATQFVLADYSDDTTITDGQFAYKKGTNNILAYVGTTGICEIPENTTLKGLTPSWAKDAAPITKLIINDNVDINMIISGELVNLNKLKEVEIKEGVTEIPYQFLKGCNNLEKITLPSTIEIIDDEAFSECSKLSTLDLNDGLQSIGRYAFSETTLSGNLNIPDTVTHMDVTAFTDCGNLDKVHMSNNIECEKDKKYCYWFPQTDIKEINIPDTMLNCTNCYFHGEIGRASCRERV
;
A
#
# COMPACT_ATOMS: atom_id res chain seq x y z
N MET A 1 27.63 -39.40 13.30
CA MET A 1 28.38 -38.19 13.61
C MET A 1 28.33 -37.10 12.54
N LYS A 2 28.48 -37.40 11.24
CA LYS A 2 28.46 -36.33 10.18
C LYS A 2 27.12 -35.58 10.01
N LYS A 3 25.97 -36.19 10.30
CA LYS A 3 24.65 -35.52 10.21
C LYS A 3 24.37 -34.53 11.36
N ILE A 4 24.94 -34.81 12.54
CA ILE A 4 24.74 -33.93 13.72
C ILE A 4 25.58 -32.65 13.60
N VAL A 5 26.78 -32.74 12.99
CA VAL A 5 27.62 -31.55 12.74
C VAL A 5 26.96 -30.59 11.75
N SER A 6 26.25 -31.12 10.73
CA SER A 6 25.53 -30.29 9.75
C SER A 6 24.35 -29.54 10.38
N ILE A 7 23.61 -30.17 11.30
CA ILE A 7 22.46 -29.53 11.96
C ILE A 7 22.96 -28.45 12.95
N ILE A 8 24.04 -28.74 13.69
CA ILE A 8 24.63 -27.74 14.61
C ILE A 8 25.21 -26.56 13.85
N SER A 9 25.80 -26.76 12.67
CA SER A 9 26.30 -25.65 11.83
C SER A 9 25.19 -24.79 11.26
N ILE A 10 24.05 -25.37 10.86
CA ILE A 10 22.88 -24.63 10.40
C ILE A 10 22.25 -23.85 11.55
N PHE A 11 22.11 -24.46 12.73
CA PHE A 11 21.65 -23.79 13.94
C PHE A 11 22.59 -22.66 14.39
N ALA A 12 23.88 -22.84 14.28
CA ALA A 12 24.85 -21.80 14.63
C ALA A 12 24.85 -20.63 13.65
N ILE A 13 24.60 -20.89 12.34
CA ILE A 13 24.45 -19.84 11.33
C ILE A 13 23.14 -19.07 11.53
N ILE A 14 22.04 -19.75 11.81
CA ILE A 14 20.75 -19.11 12.14
C ILE A 14 20.88 -18.31 13.43
N LEU A 15 21.52 -18.87 14.47
CA LEU A 15 21.76 -18.18 15.75
C LEU A 15 22.65 -16.93 15.57
N SER A 16 23.67 -17.01 14.70
CA SER A 16 24.55 -15.86 14.42
C SER A 16 23.86 -14.75 13.65
N ALA A 17 23.01 -15.08 12.67
CA ALA A 17 22.22 -14.11 11.92
C ALA A 17 21.16 -13.44 12.81
N THR A 18 20.48 -14.22 13.66
CA THR A 18 19.49 -13.70 14.62
C THR A 18 20.14 -12.89 15.73
N GLN A 19 21.34 -13.27 16.21
CA GLN A 19 22.11 -12.47 17.17
C GLN A 19 22.57 -11.13 16.58
N PHE A 20 22.90 -11.06 15.31
CA PHE A 20 23.28 -9.80 14.65
C PHE A 20 22.11 -8.82 14.54
N VAL A 21 20.90 -9.31 14.21
CA VAL A 21 19.69 -8.50 14.18
C VAL A 21 19.28 -8.07 15.60
N LEU A 22 19.50 -8.91 16.61
CA LEU A 22 19.15 -8.62 18.00
C LEU A 22 20.14 -7.72 18.73
N ALA A 23 21.36 -7.55 18.22
CA ALA A 23 22.36 -6.67 18.84
C ALA A 23 21.93 -5.18 18.81
N ASP A 24 21.03 -4.81 17.88
CA ASP A 24 20.45 -3.46 17.80
C ASP A 24 19.21 -3.28 18.68
N TYR A 25 18.67 -4.35 19.28
CA TYR A 25 17.49 -4.28 20.14
C TYR A 25 17.90 -4.50 21.61
N SER A 26 17.39 -3.63 22.49
CA SER A 26 17.66 -3.69 23.94
C SER A 26 17.22 -5.03 24.55
N ASP A 27 17.65 -5.33 25.78
CA ASP A 27 17.36 -6.54 26.55
C ASP A 27 15.85 -6.92 26.71
N ASP A 28 14.96 -6.07 26.19
CA ASP A 28 13.51 -6.23 26.22
C ASP A 28 12.92 -7.01 25.04
N THR A 29 13.73 -7.53 24.12
CA THR A 29 13.24 -8.26 22.93
C THR A 29 13.15 -9.76 23.18
N THR A 30 12.13 -10.39 22.60
CA THR A 30 11.98 -11.85 22.55
C THR A 30 11.86 -12.29 21.10
N ILE A 31 12.51 -13.40 20.73
CA ILE A 31 12.24 -14.07 19.46
C ILE A 31 11.18 -15.13 19.73
N THR A 32 10.10 -15.09 18.96
CA THR A 32 9.10 -16.16 18.92
C THR A 32 9.09 -16.78 17.53
N ASP A 33 8.82 -18.06 17.44
CA ASP A 33 8.65 -18.85 16.21
C ASP A 33 9.77 -18.79 15.15
N GLY A 34 10.83 -18.04 15.36
CA GLY A 34 11.93 -17.87 14.41
C GLY A 34 11.62 -16.98 13.19
N GLN A 35 10.48 -16.31 13.15
CA GLN A 35 10.13 -15.38 12.10
C GLN A 35 10.16 -13.93 12.54
N PHE A 36 9.73 -13.62 13.76
CA PHE A 36 9.64 -12.26 14.26
C PHE A 36 10.33 -12.05 15.59
N ALA A 37 10.89 -10.86 15.76
CA ALA A 37 11.31 -10.33 17.05
C ALA A 37 10.22 -9.43 17.61
N TYR A 38 9.86 -9.61 18.88
CA TYR A 38 8.80 -8.86 19.56
C TYR A 38 9.34 -8.08 20.74
N LYS A 39 8.69 -6.98 21.07
CA LYS A 39 8.92 -6.29 22.34
C LYS A 39 8.36 -7.12 23.49
N LYS A 40 9.20 -7.47 24.47
CA LYS A 40 8.83 -8.29 25.61
C LYS A 40 7.57 -7.80 26.32
N GLY A 41 6.64 -8.73 26.55
CA GLY A 41 5.38 -8.44 27.23
C GLY A 41 4.34 -7.70 26.39
N THR A 42 4.55 -7.59 25.07
CA THR A 42 3.62 -6.95 24.14
C THR A 42 3.45 -7.78 22.87
N ASN A 43 2.48 -7.44 22.04
CA ASN A 43 2.30 -8.01 20.70
C ASN A 43 2.98 -7.14 19.62
N ASN A 44 3.87 -6.21 20.01
CA ASN A 44 4.53 -5.32 19.07
C ASN A 44 5.67 -6.05 18.36
N ILE A 45 5.58 -6.15 17.04
CA ILE A 45 6.65 -6.68 16.19
C ILE A 45 7.73 -5.60 16.03
N LEU A 46 8.99 -5.98 16.26
CA LEU A 46 10.15 -5.12 16.11
C LEU A 46 10.94 -5.41 14.84
N ALA A 47 10.98 -6.67 14.41
CA ALA A 47 11.71 -7.07 13.21
C ALA A 47 11.19 -8.38 12.63
N TYR A 48 11.37 -8.56 11.32
CA TYR A 48 11.24 -9.83 10.64
C TYR A 48 12.64 -10.48 10.55
N VAL A 49 12.77 -11.65 11.11
CA VAL A 49 14.03 -12.43 11.15
C VAL A 49 13.93 -13.73 10.34
N GLY A 50 12.81 -13.94 9.68
CA GLY A 50 12.56 -15.10 8.83
C GLY A 50 13.45 -15.15 7.60
N THR A 51 13.65 -16.34 7.07
CA THR A 51 14.48 -16.60 5.88
C THR A 51 13.66 -16.94 4.64
N THR A 52 12.34 -16.98 4.76
CA THR A 52 11.43 -17.30 3.66
C THR A 52 11.07 -16.05 2.85
N GLY A 53 10.69 -16.22 1.59
CA GLY A 53 10.18 -15.13 0.76
C GLY A 53 8.77 -14.68 1.12
N ILE A 54 8.10 -15.35 2.06
CA ILE A 54 6.75 -15.04 2.52
C ILE A 54 6.86 -14.54 3.97
N CYS A 55 6.41 -13.31 4.19
CA CYS A 55 6.26 -12.72 5.50
C CYS A 55 4.78 -12.66 5.84
N GLU A 56 4.35 -13.44 6.82
CA GLU A 56 2.97 -13.49 7.29
C GLU A 56 2.88 -12.88 8.68
N ILE A 57 2.30 -11.70 8.79
CA ILE A 57 2.16 -10.97 10.04
C ILE A 57 1.04 -11.65 10.87
N PRO A 58 1.33 -12.11 12.09
CA PRO A 58 0.35 -12.79 12.92
C PRO A 58 -0.83 -11.89 13.29
N GLU A 59 -2.01 -12.50 13.46
CA GLU A 59 -3.22 -11.83 13.92
C GLU A 59 -3.04 -11.09 15.25
N ASN A 60 -3.80 -10.02 15.44
CA ASN A 60 -3.84 -9.23 16.68
C ASN A 60 -2.46 -8.71 17.11
N THR A 61 -1.56 -8.46 16.18
CA THR A 61 -0.26 -7.85 16.43
C THR A 61 -0.26 -6.37 16.03
N THR A 62 0.70 -5.64 16.57
CA THR A 62 0.94 -4.24 16.20
C THR A 62 2.29 -4.12 15.52
N LEU A 63 2.30 -3.55 14.32
CA LEU A 63 3.52 -3.18 13.61
C LEU A 63 3.97 -1.80 14.10
N LYS A 64 4.70 -1.77 15.21
CA LYS A 64 5.13 -0.51 15.81
C LYS A 64 6.64 -0.34 15.68
N GLY A 65 7.04 0.74 15.02
CA GLY A 65 8.45 1.14 14.97
C GLY A 65 9.30 0.16 14.18
N LEU A 66 8.76 -0.38 13.09
CA LEU A 66 9.55 -1.12 12.12
C LEU A 66 10.52 -0.13 11.48
N THR A 67 11.80 -0.23 11.82
CA THR A 67 12.82 0.62 11.20
C THR A 67 13.05 0.22 9.74
N PRO A 68 13.52 1.12 8.87
CA PRO A 68 13.87 0.78 7.48
C PRO A 68 14.85 -0.40 7.34
N SER A 69 15.58 -0.73 8.40
CA SER A 69 16.44 -1.91 8.47
C SER A 69 15.67 -3.23 8.61
N TRP A 70 14.39 -3.16 8.99
CA TRP A 70 13.56 -4.33 9.28
C TRP A 70 13.48 -5.34 8.14
N ALA A 71 13.44 -4.87 6.91
CA ALA A 71 13.29 -5.73 5.74
C ALA A 71 14.40 -5.51 4.70
N LYS A 72 15.32 -4.58 4.91
CA LYS A 72 16.27 -4.14 3.89
C LYS A 72 17.37 -5.15 3.60
N ASP A 73 17.81 -5.91 4.60
CA ASP A 73 18.99 -6.76 4.50
C ASP A 73 18.75 -8.23 4.85
N ALA A 74 17.63 -8.59 5.49
CA ALA A 74 17.50 -9.90 6.12
C ALA A 74 16.76 -10.95 5.27
N ALA A 75 15.74 -10.58 4.47
CA ALA A 75 14.99 -11.57 3.72
C ALA A 75 14.54 -11.04 2.35
N PRO A 76 14.56 -11.90 1.34
CA PRO A 76 13.96 -11.60 0.06
C PRO A 76 12.42 -11.70 0.17
N ILE A 77 11.77 -10.85 0.97
CA ILE A 77 10.32 -10.85 1.06
C ILE A 77 9.75 -10.54 -0.32
N THR A 78 9.06 -11.52 -0.86
CA THR A 78 8.37 -11.42 -2.15
C THR A 78 6.86 -11.35 -1.99
N LYS A 79 6.33 -11.85 -0.85
CA LYS A 79 4.93 -11.77 -0.47
C LYS A 79 4.79 -11.34 0.99
N LEU A 80 3.95 -10.35 1.23
CA LEU A 80 3.55 -9.89 2.56
C LEU A 80 2.07 -10.21 2.76
N ILE A 81 1.76 -10.89 3.85
CA ILE A 81 0.40 -11.17 4.29
C ILE A 81 0.19 -10.46 5.63
N ILE A 82 -0.81 -9.62 5.69
CA ILE A 82 -1.24 -8.93 6.90
C ILE A 82 -2.54 -9.57 7.33
N ASN A 83 -2.49 -10.36 8.40
CA ASN A 83 -3.64 -11.11 8.89
C ASN A 83 -4.66 -10.23 9.61
N ASP A 84 -5.75 -10.84 10.04
CA ASP A 84 -6.89 -10.15 10.62
C ASP A 84 -6.50 -9.34 11.87
N ASN A 85 -7.07 -8.15 12.00
CA ASN A 85 -6.88 -7.26 13.14
C ASN A 85 -5.40 -6.89 13.43
N VAL A 86 -4.54 -6.87 12.44
CA VAL A 86 -3.19 -6.31 12.58
C VAL A 86 -3.30 -4.78 12.57
N ASP A 87 -2.79 -4.14 13.63
CA ASP A 87 -2.71 -2.68 13.67
C ASP A 87 -1.49 -2.21 12.86
N ILE A 88 -1.75 -1.69 11.67
CA ILE A 88 -0.75 -1.10 10.78
C ILE A 88 -0.65 0.43 10.89
N ASN A 89 -1.55 1.09 11.64
CA ASN A 89 -1.59 2.55 11.77
C ASN A 89 -0.39 3.11 12.54
N MET A 90 0.34 2.25 13.22
CA MET A 90 1.54 2.61 13.96
C MET A 90 2.82 2.46 13.12
N ILE A 91 2.70 2.08 11.84
CA ILE A 91 3.82 2.15 10.90
C ILE A 91 4.17 3.63 10.73
N ILE A 92 5.32 4.03 11.24
CA ILE A 92 5.83 5.38 11.01
C ILE A 92 6.12 5.49 9.51
N SER A 93 5.64 6.54 8.90
CA SER A 93 5.70 6.76 7.46
C SER A 93 7.03 6.32 6.84
N GLY A 94 6.96 5.48 5.83
CA GLY A 94 8.12 5.04 5.07
C GLY A 94 8.85 3.81 5.60
N GLU A 95 8.35 3.09 6.58
CA GLU A 95 9.06 1.93 7.14
C GLU A 95 9.06 0.71 6.22
N LEU A 96 8.01 0.51 5.43
CA LEU A 96 7.95 -0.51 4.38
C LEU A 96 8.36 0.02 2.99
N VAL A 97 8.80 1.27 2.94
CA VAL A 97 9.23 1.93 1.70
C VAL A 97 10.41 1.19 1.07
N ASN A 98 10.35 1.05 -0.24
CA ASN A 98 11.44 0.45 -1.04
C ASN A 98 11.73 -1.03 -0.77
N LEU A 99 10.71 -1.84 -0.43
CA LEU A 99 10.86 -3.30 -0.43
C LEU A 99 11.06 -3.82 -1.86
N ASN A 100 12.30 -3.78 -2.33
CA ASN A 100 12.67 -3.98 -3.74
C ASN A 100 12.38 -5.39 -4.30
N LYS A 101 12.00 -6.35 -3.47
CA LYS A 101 11.68 -7.71 -3.91
C LYS A 101 10.20 -8.06 -3.72
N LEU A 102 9.45 -7.21 -3.05
CA LEU A 102 8.03 -7.42 -2.76
C LEU A 102 7.23 -7.40 -4.07
N LYS A 103 6.48 -8.45 -4.32
CA LYS A 103 5.65 -8.63 -5.52
C LYS A 103 4.16 -8.69 -5.22
N GLU A 104 3.81 -9.21 -4.07
CA GLU A 104 2.42 -9.42 -3.68
C GLU A 104 2.19 -8.98 -2.23
N VAL A 105 1.10 -8.26 -2.02
CA VAL A 105 0.60 -7.90 -0.70
C VAL A 105 -0.84 -8.35 -0.58
N GLU A 106 -1.15 -9.04 0.51
CA GLU A 106 -2.49 -9.49 0.84
C GLU A 106 -2.85 -8.96 2.23
N ILE A 107 -3.85 -8.11 2.31
CA ILE A 107 -4.35 -7.54 3.56
C ILE A 107 -5.68 -8.21 3.87
N LYS A 108 -5.79 -8.80 5.05
CA LYS A 108 -6.99 -9.49 5.52
C LYS A 108 -7.95 -8.53 6.21
N GLU A 109 -9.12 -9.04 6.57
CA GLU A 109 -10.19 -8.25 7.18
C GLU A 109 -9.80 -7.61 8.52
N GLY A 110 -10.48 -6.52 8.88
CA GLY A 110 -10.26 -5.79 10.13
C GLY A 110 -9.27 -4.63 10.03
N VAL A 111 -8.49 -4.53 8.94
CA VAL A 111 -7.72 -3.32 8.63
C VAL A 111 -8.66 -2.33 7.96
N THR A 112 -8.75 -1.11 8.48
CA THR A 112 -9.68 -0.08 7.98
C THR A 112 -8.97 1.08 7.26
N GLU A 113 -7.67 1.21 7.45
CA GLU A 113 -6.88 2.30 6.88
C GLU A 113 -5.54 1.80 6.36
N ILE A 114 -5.17 2.22 5.15
CA ILE A 114 -3.81 2.08 4.62
C ILE A 114 -3.07 3.38 4.94
N PRO A 115 -2.05 3.35 5.81
CA PRO A 115 -1.43 4.57 6.31
C PRO A 115 -0.54 5.27 5.28
N TYR A 116 -0.19 6.50 5.59
CA TYR A 116 0.70 7.36 4.82
C TYR A 116 2.00 6.64 4.40
N GLN A 117 2.31 6.67 3.11
CA GLN A 117 3.51 6.06 2.50
C GLN A 117 3.72 4.57 2.82
N PHE A 118 2.67 3.81 3.07
CA PHE A 118 2.73 2.42 3.52
C PHE A 118 3.67 1.54 2.70
N LEU A 119 3.53 1.54 1.37
CA LEU A 119 4.36 0.74 0.45
C LEU A 119 5.00 1.62 -0.63
N LYS A 120 5.22 2.90 -0.34
CA LYS A 120 5.84 3.82 -1.28
C LYS A 120 7.16 3.28 -1.83
N GLY A 121 7.36 3.35 -3.14
CA GLY A 121 8.60 2.93 -3.80
C GLY A 121 8.80 1.41 -3.86
N CYS A 122 7.77 0.59 -3.60
CA CYS A 122 7.82 -0.85 -3.80
C CYS A 122 7.75 -1.18 -5.31
N ASN A 123 8.81 -0.87 -6.05
CA ASN A 123 8.88 -0.87 -7.51
C ASN A 123 8.63 -2.23 -8.18
N ASN A 124 8.65 -3.33 -7.41
CA ASN A 124 8.36 -4.67 -7.91
C ASN A 124 6.99 -5.20 -7.47
N LEU A 125 6.19 -4.39 -6.77
CA LEU A 125 4.84 -4.78 -6.38
C LEU A 125 3.95 -4.91 -7.62
N GLU A 126 3.49 -6.12 -7.88
CA GLU A 126 2.68 -6.47 -9.04
C GLU A 126 1.19 -6.58 -8.69
N LYS A 127 0.89 -6.96 -7.45
CA LYS A 127 -0.47 -7.23 -6.99
C LYS A 127 -0.68 -6.82 -5.54
N ILE A 128 -1.83 -6.18 -5.29
CA ILE A 128 -2.36 -5.94 -3.94
C ILE A 128 -3.78 -6.48 -3.84
N THR A 129 -4.09 -7.10 -2.71
CA THR A 129 -5.45 -7.52 -2.34
C THR A 129 -5.86 -6.74 -1.10
N LEU A 130 -6.88 -5.90 -1.23
CA LEU A 130 -7.45 -5.10 -0.16
C LEU A 130 -8.68 -5.82 0.43
N PRO A 131 -8.88 -5.80 1.76
CA PRO A 131 -10.08 -6.37 2.38
C PRO A 131 -11.29 -5.45 2.18
N SER A 132 -12.47 -6.00 2.41
CA SER A 132 -13.72 -5.23 2.32
C SER A 132 -13.86 -4.16 3.42
N THR A 133 -13.06 -4.25 4.47
CA THR A 133 -13.07 -3.32 5.61
C THR A 133 -12.28 -2.03 5.40
N ILE A 134 -11.51 -1.88 4.29
CA ILE A 134 -10.75 -0.66 4.04
C ILE A 134 -11.69 0.51 3.75
N GLU A 135 -11.56 1.56 4.55
CA GLU A 135 -12.30 2.82 4.42
C GLU A 135 -11.41 3.96 3.90
N ILE A 136 -10.12 3.95 4.24
CA ILE A 136 -9.19 5.03 3.93
C ILE A 136 -7.91 4.47 3.30
N ILE A 137 -7.50 5.08 2.18
CA ILE A 137 -6.15 4.95 1.63
C ILE A 137 -5.51 6.34 1.74
N ASP A 138 -4.50 6.47 2.60
CA ASP A 138 -3.89 7.76 2.93
C ASP A 138 -2.89 8.22 1.85
N ASP A 139 -2.33 9.41 2.04
CA ASP A 139 -1.43 10.07 1.10
C ASP A 139 -0.22 9.19 0.76
N GLU A 140 0.14 9.09 -0.51
CA GLU A 140 1.31 8.38 -1.04
C GLU A 140 1.39 6.87 -0.70
N ALA A 141 0.30 6.25 -0.24
CA ALA A 141 0.30 4.87 0.28
C ALA A 141 0.96 3.85 -0.67
N PHE A 142 0.75 3.97 -1.97
CA PHE A 142 1.32 3.10 -3.03
C PHE A 142 2.04 3.90 -4.12
N SER A 143 2.46 5.12 -3.80
CA SER A 143 3.21 5.95 -4.74
C SER A 143 4.50 5.24 -5.20
N GLU A 144 4.88 5.40 -6.46
CA GLU A 144 6.07 4.80 -7.06
C GLU A 144 6.07 3.25 -7.11
N CYS A 145 4.90 2.60 -6.96
CA CYS A 145 4.76 1.15 -7.20
C CYS A 145 4.70 0.87 -8.71
N SER A 146 5.82 1.04 -9.41
CA SER A 146 5.88 1.11 -10.87
C SER A 146 5.56 -0.19 -11.63
N LYS A 147 5.29 -1.30 -10.94
CA LYS A 147 4.76 -2.55 -11.54
C LYS A 147 3.33 -2.88 -11.13
N LEU A 148 2.70 -2.06 -10.30
CA LEU A 148 1.31 -2.24 -9.93
C LEU A 148 0.43 -1.89 -11.13
N SER A 149 -0.13 -2.91 -11.76
CA SER A 149 -0.88 -2.77 -13.02
C SER A 149 -2.38 -2.97 -12.89
N THR A 150 -2.83 -3.53 -11.77
CA THR A 150 -4.25 -3.79 -11.50
C THR A 150 -4.60 -3.35 -10.08
N LEU A 151 -5.79 -2.80 -9.93
CA LEU A 151 -6.32 -2.31 -8.66
C LEU A 151 -7.81 -2.59 -8.58
N ASP A 152 -8.22 -3.33 -7.55
CA ASP A 152 -9.61 -3.53 -7.18
C ASP A 152 -9.88 -2.75 -5.88
N LEU A 153 -10.74 -1.75 -5.98
CA LEU A 153 -11.22 -0.97 -4.83
C LEU A 153 -12.55 -1.55 -4.34
N ASN A 154 -12.66 -1.74 -3.04
CA ASN A 154 -13.88 -2.30 -2.43
C ASN A 154 -14.96 -1.24 -2.18
N ASP A 155 -16.22 -1.69 -2.03
CA ASP A 155 -17.38 -0.84 -1.78
C ASP A 155 -17.44 -0.25 -0.34
N GLY A 156 -16.44 -0.49 0.50
CA GLY A 156 -16.30 0.14 1.81
C GLY A 156 -15.45 1.41 1.78
N LEU A 157 -14.66 1.61 0.72
CA LEU A 157 -13.72 2.71 0.61
C LEU A 157 -14.43 4.06 0.56
N GLN A 158 -13.98 5.01 1.39
CA GLN A 158 -14.57 6.34 1.55
C GLN A 158 -13.63 7.46 1.10
N SER A 159 -12.31 7.25 1.26
CA SER A 159 -11.32 8.30 0.99
C SER A 159 -10.06 7.76 0.32
N ILE A 160 -9.53 8.53 -0.66
CA ILE A 160 -8.25 8.27 -1.33
C ILE A 160 -7.40 9.55 -1.26
N GLY A 161 -6.24 9.45 -0.61
CA GLY A 161 -5.33 10.57 -0.34
C GLY A 161 -4.51 11.02 -1.55
N ARG A 162 -3.69 12.06 -1.33
CA ARG A 162 -2.82 12.65 -2.35
C ARG A 162 -1.76 11.66 -2.81
N TYR A 163 -1.55 11.58 -4.12
CA TYR A 163 -0.55 10.71 -4.73
C TYR A 163 -0.64 9.24 -4.30
N ALA A 164 -1.79 8.79 -3.80
CA ALA A 164 -1.94 7.44 -3.24
C ALA A 164 -1.49 6.34 -4.19
N PHE A 165 -1.70 6.51 -5.48
CA PHE A 165 -1.30 5.59 -6.55
C PHE A 165 -0.47 6.26 -7.64
N SER A 166 0.20 7.38 -7.34
CA SER A 166 1.00 8.06 -8.35
C SER A 166 2.19 7.21 -8.79
N GLU A 167 2.60 7.39 -10.06
CA GLU A 167 3.72 6.67 -10.68
C GLU A 167 3.57 5.14 -10.64
N THR A 168 2.32 4.66 -10.76
CA THR A 168 2.00 3.24 -10.99
C THR A 168 1.81 2.95 -12.48
N THR A 169 1.67 1.67 -12.86
CA THR A 169 1.39 1.28 -14.25
C THR A 169 -0.02 0.71 -14.41
N LEU A 170 -0.97 1.30 -13.69
CA LEU A 170 -2.38 0.87 -13.75
C LEU A 170 -2.89 0.89 -15.18
N SER A 171 -3.61 -0.15 -15.56
CA SER A 171 -4.13 -0.33 -16.91
C SER A 171 -5.52 -0.96 -16.89
N GLY A 172 -6.22 -0.90 -18.02
CA GLY A 172 -7.58 -1.43 -18.13
C GLY A 172 -8.62 -0.53 -17.47
N ASN A 173 -9.59 -1.11 -16.79
CA ASN A 173 -10.70 -0.38 -16.20
C ASN A 173 -10.45 -0.10 -14.72
N LEU A 174 -10.57 1.16 -14.33
CA LEU A 174 -10.54 1.60 -12.94
C LEU A 174 -11.96 1.98 -12.50
N ASN A 175 -12.46 1.33 -11.48
CA ASN A 175 -13.75 1.64 -10.88
C ASN A 175 -13.51 2.29 -9.51
N ILE A 176 -13.92 3.56 -9.36
CA ILE A 176 -13.95 4.24 -8.06
C ILE A 176 -15.35 4.01 -7.47
N PRO A 177 -15.47 3.27 -6.37
CA PRO A 177 -16.76 2.92 -5.78
C PRO A 177 -17.59 4.14 -5.39
N ASP A 178 -18.92 4.02 -5.44
CA ASP A 178 -19.83 5.11 -5.05
C ASP A 178 -19.78 5.46 -3.56
N THR A 179 -19.14 4.64 -2.74
CA THR A 179 -18.84 4.94 -1.34
C THR A 179 -17.73 5.97 -1.16
N VAL A 180 -16.88 6.16 -2.18
CA VAL A 180 -15.81 7.18 -2.15
C VAL A 180 -16.44 8.56 -2.30
N THR A 181 -16.36 9.34 -1.22
CA THR A 181 -16.81 10.74 -1.17
C THR A 181 -15.66 11.74 -1.26
N HIS A 182 -14.45 11.30 -0.89
CA HIS A 182 -13.26 12.13 -0.92
C HIS A 182 -12.15 11.45 -1.72
N MET A 183 -11.64 12.13 -2.74
CA MET A 183 -10.49 11.70 -3.51
C MET A 183 -9.67 12.91 -3.88
N ASP A 184 -8.37 12.92 -3.54
CA ASP A 184 -7.50 14.01 -3.98
C ASP A 184 -7.30 13.94 -5.51
N VAL A 185 -7.29 15.09 -6.14
CA VAL A 185 -7.14 15.21 -7.60
C VAL A 185 -5.84 14.60 -8.13
N THR A 186 -4.83 14.49 -7.27
CA THR A 186 -3.51 13.92 -7.60
C THR A 186 -3.38 12.43 -7.26
N ALA A 187 -4.42 11.81 -6.71
CA ALA A 187 -4.38 10.42 -6.26
C ALA A 187 -3.83 9.44 -7.31
N PHE A 188 -4.15 9.66 -8.58
CA PHE A 188 -3.76 8.84 -9.74
C PHE A 188 -2.90 9.64 -10.73
N THR A 189 -1.96 10.44 -10.24
CA THR A 189 -1.01 11.17 -11.10
C THR A 189 -0.03 10.20 -11.74
N ASP A 190 0.22 10.35 -13.04
CA ASP A 190 1.18 9.54 -13.80
C ASP A 190 0.94 8.02 -13.65
N CYS A 191 -0.34 7.64 -13.74
CA CYS A 191 -0.78 6.25 -13.68
C CYS A 191 -0.98 5.71 -15.09
N GLY A 192 -0.08 4.96 -15.65
CA GLY A 192 -0.19 4.15 -16.87
C GLY A 192 -1.28 4.56 -17.89
N ASN A 193 -1.86 3.57 -18.56
CA ASN A 193 -2.88 3.78 -19.59
C ASN A 193 -4.20 3.12 -19.17
N LEU A 194 -5.16 3.91 -18.73
CA LEU A 194 -6.48 3.43 -18.34
C LEU A 194 -7.42 3.38 -19.54
N ASP A 195 -8.07 2.24 -19.74
CA ASP A 195 -9.05 2.10 -20.81
C ASP A 195 -10.34 2.85 -20.45
N LYS A 196 -10.82 2.63 -19.23
CA LYS A 196 -12.04 3.26 -18.74
C LYS A 196 -11.92 3.59 -17.25
N VAL A 197 -12.34 4.79 -16.89
CA VAL A 197 -12.48 5.21 -15.49
C VAL A 197 -13.95 5.44 -15.19
N HIS A 198 -14.46 4.75 -14.18
CA HIS A 198 -15.75 5.02 -13.58
C HIS A 198 -15.51 5.81 -12.27
N MET A 199 -15.94 7.07 -12.27
CA MET A 199 -15.86 7.93 -11.10
C MET A 199 -17.03 7.69 -10.16
N SER A 200 -16.80 7.75 -8.84
CA SER A 200 -17.88 7.72 -7.85
C SER A 200 -18.90 8.83 -8.10
N ASN A 201 -20.18 8.48 -8.02
CA ASN A 201 -21.28 9.44 -8.13
C ASN A 201 -21.39 10.37 -6.91
N ASN A 202 -20.67 10.11 -5.84
CA ASN A 202 -20.72 10.85 -4.58
C ASN A 202 -19.47 11.67 -4.30
N ILE A 203 -18.53 11.75 -5.24
CA ILE A 203 -17.34 12.59 -5.08
C ILE A 203 -17.74 14.04 -4.92
N GLU A 204 -17.23 14.65 -3.84
CA GLU A 204 -17.38 16.08 -3.59
C GLU A 204 -16.24 16.87 -4.23
N CYS A 205 -16.61 17.84 -5.09
CA CYS A 205 -15.64 18.82 -5.56
C CYS A 205 -15.33 19.83 -4.47
N GLU A 206 -14.06 20.06 -4.20
CA GLU A 206 -13.64 21.15 -3.33
C GLU A 206 -13.98 22.51 -3.98
N LYS A 207 -15.00 23.18 -3.45
CA LYS A 207 -15.56 24.44 -4.00
C LYS A 207 -14.57 25.60 -4.00
N ASP A 208 -13.53 25.52 -3.19
CA ASP A 208 -12.56 26.61 -2.99
C ASP A 208 -11.30 26.45 -3.88
N LYS A 209 -11.13 25.33 -4.57
CA LYS A 209 -9.99 25.14 -5.49
C LYS A 209 -10.28 25.86 -6.81
N LYS A 210 -9.38 26.74 -7.18
CA LYS A 210 -9.45 27.52 -8.44
C LYS A 210 -9.42 26.62 -9.67
N TYR A 211 -8.76 25.46 -9.60
CA TYR A 211 -8.65 24.45 -10.64
C TYR A 211 -8.50 23.07 -10.02
N CYS A 212 -9.26 22.10 -10.53
CA CYS A 212 -9.15 20.69 -10.17
C CYS A 212 -8.72 19.93 -11.42
N TYR A 213 -7.50 19.39 -11.42
CA TYR A 213 -7.00 18.57 -12.51
C TYR A 213 -7.00 17.10 -12.06
N TRP A 214 -8.03 16.37 -12.51
CA TRP A 214 -8.17 14.96 -12.21
C TRP A 214 -7.26 14.13 -13.12
N PHE A 215 -6.63 13.10 -12.56
CA PHE A 215 -5.71 12.20 -13.27
C PHE A 215 -4.59 12.92 -14.03
N PRO A 216 -3.80 13.79 -13.39
CA PRO A 216 -2.71 14.47 -14.08
C PRO A 216 -1.75 13.48 -14.72
N GLN A 217 -1.31 13.73 -15.95
CA GLN A 217 -0.34 12.90 -16.69
C GLN A 217 -0.74 11.43 -16.86
N THR A 218 -2.03 11.11 -16.78
CA THR A 218 -2.56 9.75 -16.97
C THR A 218 -3.36 9.70 -18.27
N ASP A 219 -3.04 8.74 -19.13
CA ASP A 219 -3.78 8.53 -20.36
C ASP A 219 -5.06 7.73 -20.10
N ILE A 220 -6.22 8.35 -20.39
CA ILE A 220 -7.54 7.73 -20.20
C ILE A 220 -8.26 7.75 -21.55
N LYS A 221 -8.80 6.59 -21.97
CA LYS A 221 -9.57 6.49 -23.22
C LYS A 221 -11.05 6.86 -23.04
N GLU A 222 -11.63 6.49 -21.92
CA GLU A 222 -13.02 6.77 -21.57
C GLU A 222 -13.16 7.07 -20.07
N ILE A 223 -13.92 8.12 -19.74
CA ILE A 223 -14.23 8.44 -18.34
C ILE A 223 -15.73 8.72 -18.18
N ASN A 224 -16.33 8.10 -17.17
CA ASN A 224 -17.67 8.46 -16.72
C ASN A 224 -17.57 9.57 -15.67
N ILE A 225 -18.09 10.76 -16.01
CA ILE A 225 -18.09 11.93 -15.12
C ILE A 225 -19.46 12.01 -14.45
N PRO A 226 -19.55 11.91 -13.12
CA PRO A 226 -20.82 11.98 -12.41
C PRO A 226 -21.44 13.39 -12.45
N ASP A 227 -22.76 13.46 -12.35
CA ASP A 227 -23.51 14.72 -12.38
C ASP A 227 -23.12 15.65 -11.22
N THR A 228 -22.70 15.12 -10.08
CA THR A 228 -22.19 15.90 -8.95
C THR A 228 -20.97 16.76 -9.31
N MET A 229 -20.15 16.30 -10.25
CA MET A 229 -18.97 17.01 -10.73
C MET A 229 -19.27 18.00 -11.87
N LEU A 230 -20.43 17.93 -12.50
CA LEU A 230 -20.81 18.85 -13.59
C LEU A 230 -20.98 20.31 -13.12
N ASN A 231 -21.23 20.50 -11.84
CA ASN A 231 -21.33 21.83 -11.21
C ASN A 231 -19.97 22.44 -10.81
N CYS A 232 -18.88 21.70 -11.02
CA CYS A 232 -17.53 22.18 -10.75
C CYS A 232 -17.04 23.01 -11.94
N THR A 233 -17.14 24.32 -11.85
CA THR A 233 -16.81 25.27 -12.95
C THR A 233 -15.36 25.20 -13.42
N ASN A 234 -14.48 24.55 -12.65
CA ASN A 234 -13.03 24.51 -12.90
C ASN A 234 -12.43 23.07 -12.81
N CYS A 235 -13.23 22.03 -13.07
CA CYS A 235 -12.74 20.65 -13.13
C CYS A 235 -12.23 20.32 -14.53
N TYR A 236 -11.02 19.85 -14.59
CA TYR A 236 -10.35 19.41 -15.82
C TYR A 236 -9.87 17.97 -15.66
N PHE A 237 -10.02 17.20 -16.73
CA PHE A 237 -9.42 15.86 -16.83
C PHE A 237 -8.23 15.95 -17.78
N HIS A 238 -7.18 15.19 -17.50
CA HIS A 238 -6.01 15.17 -18.37
C HIS A 238 -6.34 14.45 -19.68
N GLY A 239 -5.82 14.99 -20.82
CA GLY A 239 -6.01 14.43 -22.14
C GLY A 239 -7.15 15.10 -22.96
N GLU A 240 -7.33 14.65 -24.21
CA GLU A 240 -8.31 15.24 -25.15
C GLU A 240 -9.76 14.96 -24.77
N ILE A 241 -10.01 13.87 -24.05
CA ILE A 241 -11.35 13.44 -23.64
C ILE A 241 -11.97 14.42 -22.63
N GLY A 242 -11.17 14.94 -21.69
CA GLY A 242 -11.68 15.84 -20.64
C GLY A 242 -12.12 17.22 -21.16
N ARG A 243 -11.57 17.67 -22.29
CA ARG A 243 -11.96 18.97 -22.87
C ARG A 243 -13.32 18.95 -23.57
N ALA A 244 -13.68 17.81 -24.14
CA ALA A 244 -14.95 17.67 -24.84
C ALA A 244 -16.14 17.46 -23.87
N SER A 245 -15.94 16.63 -22.81
CA SER A 245 -17.05 16.21 -21.95
C SER A 245 -17.54 17.27 -20.97
N CYS A 246 -16.67 18.16 -20.46
CA CYS A 246 -17.08 19.27 -19.60
C CYS A 246 -17.65 20.48 -20.36
N ARG A 247 -17.28 20.68 -21.64
CA ARG A 247 -17.74 21.82 -22.43
C ARG A 247 -19.03 21.57 -23.20
N GLU A 248 -19.39 20.35 -23.53
CA GLU A 248 -20.56 20.03 -24.38
C GLU A 248 -21.87 19.86 -23.60
N ARG A 249 -21.85 19.98 -22.26
CA ARG A 249 -23.03 19.84 -21.40
C ARG A 249 -23.47 21.12 -20.69
N VAL A 250 -22.98 22.30 -21.12
CA VAL A 250 -23.43 23.61 -20.63
C VAL A 250 -24.31 24.26 -21.69
#